data_60a537d3000d268080150092793a208f
#
_entry.id   60a537d3000d268080150092793a208f
#
_cell.length_a   1.000
_cell.length_b   1.000
_cell.length_c   1.000
_cell.angle_alpha   90.00
_cell.angle_beta   90.00
_cell.angle_gamma   90.00
#
_symmetry.space_group_name_H-M   'P 1'
#
loop_
_entity.id
_entity.type
_entity.pdbx_description
1 polymer ?
#
loop_
_entity_poly.entity_id
_entity_poly.type
_entity_poly.pdbx_seq_one_letter_code
_entity_poly.pdbx_strand_id
1 'polypeptide(L)'
;MFTFRTTTFIFFLFLILMNILMFTGVPIHFLYYILLVTGYLTVSVTASFFVCSGFHMKALCSRKTEQKIIAITYDDGPDRENTPEILDVLKDRAKATFFCIGNKARGNEALLKRIDDEGHLIGTHSYSHSNWFDLYSSKRMKNEFTKSEDVLLEIIGKKPLLFRPPYGVINPMLKKALGSFSYQVIGYSNRSLDTVTKDEKKTLDRLIRKLRPGDIVLLHDSVPYAASLLKKFLYRIAEKGYIVIGLDELLNIQPYE
;
A
#
# COMPACT_ATOMS: atom_id res chain seq x y z
N MET A 1 -17.30 13.21 2.96
CA MET A 1 -16.01 12.56 3.27
C MET A 1 -14.95 13.64 3.46
N PHE A 2 -14.28 13.67 4.61
CA PHE A 2 -13.22 14.64 4.87
C PHE A 2 -12.02 14.32 3.99
N THR A 3 -11.61 15.29 3.16
CA THR A 3 -10.42 15.20 2.32
C THR A 3 -9.44 16.29 2.71
N PHE A 4 -8.18 16.17 2.30
CA PHE A 4 -7.17 17.21 2.53
C PHE A 4 -7.66 18.59 2.06
N ARG A 5 -8.32 18.67 0.89
CA ARG A 5 -8.87 19.93 0.36
C ARG A 5 -9.95 20.53 1.26
N THR A 6 -10.92 19.71 1.68
CA THR A 6 -12.01 20.18 2.53
C THR A 6 -11.52 20.57 3.91
N THR A 7 -10.59 19.80 4.49
CA THR A 7 -9.98 20.12 5.80
C THR A 7 -9.17 21.40 5.73
N THR A 8 -8.40 21.61 4.67
CA THR A 8 -7.62 22.83 4.46
C THR A 8 -8.54 24.05 4.25
N PHE A 9 -9.62 23.89 3.49
CA PHE A 9 -10.63 24.96 3.32
C PHE A 9 -11.25 25.36 4.66
N ILE A 10 -11.68 24.38 5.46
CA ILE A 10 -12.25 24.63 6.79
C ILE A 10 -11.23 25.33 7.69
N PHE A 11 -9.97 24.89 7.69
CA PHE A 11 -8.90 25.52 8.44
C PHE A 11 -8.73 27.01 8.11
N PHE A 12 -8.66 27.35 6.81
CA PHE A 12 -8.55 28.74 6.38
C PHE A 12 -9.81 29.55 6.66
N LEU A 13 -10.99 28.95 6.55
CA LEU A 13 -12.26 29.62 6.92
C LEU A 13 -12.24 30.03 8.39
N PHE A 14 -11.87 29.13 9.31
CA PHE A 14 -11.75 29.45 10.74
C PHE A 14 -10.66 30.47 11.00
N LEU A 15 -9.52 30.38 10.35
CA LEU A 15 -8.43 31.34 10.48
C LEU A 15 -8.87 32.75 10.07
N ILE A 16 -9.58 32.88 8.94
CA ILE A 16 -10.12 34.16 8.46
C ILE A 16 -11.16 34.69 9.43
N LEU A 17 -12.11 33.85 9.88
CA LEU A 17 -13.13 34.24 10.84
C LEU A 17 -12.54 34.79 12.13
N MET A 18 -11.54 34.09 12.70
CA MET A 18 -10.85 34.56 13.91
C MET A 18 -10.20 35.94 13.72
N ASN A 19 -9.57 36.15 12.55
CA ASN A 19 -8.96 37.47 12.26
C ASN A 19 -10.02 38.57 12.07
N ILE A 20 -11.16 38.28 11.42
CA ILE A 20 -12.28 39.23 11.30
C ILE A 20 -12.81 39.60 12.71
N LEU A 21 -13.06 38.61 13.55
CA LEU A 21 -13.54 38.86 14.93
C LEU A 21 -12.54 39.70 15.71
N MET A 22 -11.24 39.44 15.63
CA MET A 22 -10.20 40.25 16.26
C MET A 22 -10.21 41.69 15.73
N PHE A 23 -10.39 41.87 14.40
CA PHE A 23 -10.46 43.20 13.78
C PHE A 23 -11.71 44.00 14.21
N THR A 24 -12.84 43.30 14.48
CA THR A 24 -14.07 43.94 14.99
C THR A 24 -14.06 44.18 16.49
N GLY A 25 -12.92 43.99 17.18
CA GLY A 25 -12.73 44.25 18.59
C GLY A 25 -13.04 43.09 19.54
N VAL A 26 -13.35 41.90 19.01
CA VAL A 26 -13.54 40.70 19.83
C VAL A 26 -12.16 40.12 20.19
N PRO A 27 -11.77 40.04 21.47
CA PRO A 27 -10.47 39.54 21.84
C PRO A 27 -10.36 38.03 21.60
N ILE A 28 -9.55 37.63 20.63
CA ILE A 28 -9.23 36.22 20.37
C ILE A 28 -7.90 35.88 21.04
N HIS A 29 -7.97 34.98 22.02
CA HIS A 29 -6.77 34.57 22.75
C HIS A 29 -5.85 33.75 21.81
N PHE A 30 -4.53 33.99 21.88
CA PHE A 30 -3.53 33.33 21.03
C PHE A 30 -3.59 31.77 21.07
N LEU A 31 -4.03 31.21 22.18
CA LEU A 31 -4.22 29.77 22.34
C LEU A 31 -5.15 29.18 21.28
N TYR A 32 -6.18 29.89 20.82
CA TYR A 32 -7.09 29.40 19.80
C TYR A 32 -6.41 29.22 18.43
N TYR A 33 -5.46 30.08 18.09
CA TYR A 33 -4.63 29.91 16.90
C TYR A 33 -3.75 28.68 16.99
N ILE A 34 -3.12 28.45 18.15
CA ILE A 34 -2.32 27.24 18.40
C ILE A 34 -3.20 25.99 18.28
N LEU A 35 -4.38 25.96 18.89
CA LEU A 35 -5.29 24.84 18.83
C LEU A 35 -5.77 24.57 17.40
N LEU A 36 -6.08 25.61 16.62
CA LEU A 36 -6.48 25.47 15.22
C LEU A 36 -5.36 24.86 14.38
N VAL A 37 -4.13 25.36 14.51
CA VAL A 37 -2.96 24.87 13.75
C VAL A 37 -2.61 23.43 14.16
N THR A 38 -2.52 23.17 15.48
CA THR A 38 -2.17 21.82 15.96
C THR A 38 -3.25 20.80 15.59
N GLY A 39 -4.53 21.16 15.67
CA GLY A 39 -5.64 20.31 15.23
C GLY A 39 -5.56 19.98 13.74
N TYR A 40 -5.32 20.98 12.89
CA TYR A 40 -5.15 20.77 11.45
C TYR A 40 -3.96 19.87 11.13
N LEU A 41 -2.80 20.10 11.77
CA LEU A 41 -1.61 19.28 11.57
C LEU A 41 -1.85 17.83 12.06
N THR A 42 -2.46 17.66 13.22
CA THR A 42 -2.77 16.34 13.78
C THR A 42 -3.66 15.54 12.84
N VAL A 43 -4.75 16.13 12.32
CA VAL A 43 -5.63 15.46 11.36
C VAL A 43 -4.88 15.11 10.09
N SER A 44 -4.09 16.04 9.53
CA SER A 44 -3.37 15.83 8.27
C SER A 44 -2.31 14.72 8.38
N VAL A 45 -1.54 14.73 9.48
CA VAL A 45 -0.50 13.72 9.73
C VAL A 45 -1.12 12.37 10.04
N THR A 46 -2.11 12.31 10.92
CA THR A 46 -2.77 11.04 11.27
C THR A 46 -3.42 10.39 10.06
N ALA A 47 -4.12 11.18 9.22
CA ALA A 47 -4.76 10.66 8.01
C ALA A 47 -3.76 10.09 6.99
N SER A 48 -2.50 10.55 7.00
CA SER A 48 -1.45 10.03 6.12
C SER A 48 -1.12 8.55 6.38
N PHE A 49 -1.29 8.07 7.62
CA PHE A 49 -1.01 6.68 8.00
C PHE A 49 -2.15 5.70 7.67
N PHE A 50 -3.27 6.19 7.13
CA PHE A 50 -4.40 5.35 6.73
C PHE A 50 -4.50 5.32 5.21
N VAL A 51 -3.80 4.38 4.57
CA VAL A 51 -3.71 4.26 3.10
C VAL A 51 -5.08 4.26 2.41
N CYS A 52 -6.10 3.70 3.06
CA CYS A 52 -7.45 3.59 2.52
C CYS A 52 -8.37 4.77 2.88
N SER A 53 -7.88 5.78 3.59
CA SER A 53 -8.70 6.93 4.01
C SER A 53 -9.21 7.79 2.83
N GLY A 54 -8.47 7.79 1.73
CA GLY A 54 -8.73 8.70 0.60
C GLY A 54 -8.50 10.18 0.93
N PHE A 55 -7.90 10.51 2.08
CA PHE A 55 -7.72 11.87 2.55
C PHE A 55 -6.83 12.70 1.60
N HIS A 56 -5.64 12.23 1.29
CA HIS A 56 -4.73 12.91 0.36
C HIS A 56 -4.97 12.49 -1.09
N MET A 57 -5.16 11.20 -1.33
CA MET A 57 -5.50 10.62 -2.62
C MET A 57 -6.15 9.25 -2.44
N LYS A 58 -6.88 8.80 -3.46
CA LYS A 58 -7.53 7.49 -3.44
C LYS A 58 -6.51 6.39 -3.68
N ALA A 59 -6.54 5.35 -2.85
CA ALA A 59 -5.90 4.07 -3.08
C ALA A 59 -6.96 2.98 -3.24
N LEU A 60 -6.67 1.96 -4.04
CA LEU A 60 -7.54 0.80 -4.24
C LEU A 60 -7.22 -0.21 -3.14
N CYS A 61 -8.13 -0.38 -2.19
CA CYS A 61 -7.88 -1.19 -0.99
C CYS A 61 -8.71 -2.47 -0.92
N SER A 62 -9.80 -2.53 -1.66
CA SER A 62 -10.71 -3.67 -1.76
C SER A 62 -11.66 -3.47 -2.93
N ARG A 63 -12.36 -4.54 -3.32
CA ARG A 63 -13.52 -4.48 -4.20
C ARG A 63 -14.80 -4.73 -3.41
N LYS A 64 -15.81 -3.90 -3.59
CA LYS A 64 -17.14 -4.17 -3.02
C LYS A 64 -17.80 -5.29 -3.83
N THR A 65 -17.98 -6.46 -3.22
CA THR A 65 -18.59 -7.66 -3.83
C THR A 65 -19.16 -8.58 -2.76
N GLU A 66 -20.16 -9.37 -3.13
CA GLU A 66 -20.71 -10.44 -2.29
C GLU A 66 -20.04 -11.79 -2.58
N GLN A 67 -19.29 -11.89 -3.69
CA GLN A 67 -18.54 -13.09 -4.04
C GLN A 67 -17.37 -13.28 -3.08
N LYS A 68 -17.17 -14.49 -2.59
CA LYS A 68 -16.07 -14.84 -1.68
C LYS A 68 -14.74 -14.95 -2.47
N ILE A 69 -14.33 -13.85 -3.09
CA ILE A 69 -13.07 -13.70 -3.81
C ILE A 69 -12.16 -12.71 -3.09
N ILE A 70 -10.86 -12.95 -3.11
CA ILE A 70 -9.84 -12.07 -2.52
C ILE A 70 -8.59 -12.05 -3.40
N ALA A 71 -7.72 -11.04 -3.21
CA ALA A 71 -6.37 -11.02 -3.76
C ALA A 71 -5.33 -11.09 -2.64
N ILE A 72 -4.26 -11.88 -2.88
CA ILE A 72 -3.10 -11.97 -1.99
C ILE A 72 -1.98 -11.11 -2.55
N THR A 73 -1.36 -10.31 -1.69
CA THR A 73 -0.26 -9.44 -2.07
C THR A 73 0.89 -9.54 -1.08
N TYR A 74 2.12 -9.45 -1.59
CA TYR A 74 3.36 -9.45 -0.83
C TYR A 74 4.10 -8.14 -1.01
N ASP A 75 4.63 -7.58 0.07
CA ASP A 75 5.49 -6.40 0.07
C ASP A 75 6.92 -6.78 0.47
N ASP A 76 7.87 -5.87 0.25
CA ASP A 76 9.27 -5.90 0.65
C ASP A 76 10.18 -6.88 -0.11
N GLY A 77 9.67 -7.64 -1.06
CA GLY A 77 10.43 -8.59 -1.86
C GLY A 77 11.23 -7.99 -3.04
N PRO A 78 11.86 -8.86 -3.83
CA PRO A 78 11.96 -10.30 -3.64
C PRO A 78 12.92 -10.69 -2.51
N ASP A 79 12.58 -11.72 -1.75
CA ASP A 79 13.44 -12.34 -0.75
C ASP A 79 14.02 -13.64 -1.30
N ARG A 80 15.35 -13.84 -1.15
CA ARG A 80 16.07 -14.98 -1.77
C ARG A 80 15.69 -16.33 -1.20
N GLU A 81 15.30 -16.37 0.07
CA GLU A 81 14.99 -17.60 0.77
C GLU A 81 13.49 -17.89 0.74
N ASN A 82 12.69 -16.90 1.11
CA ASN A 82 11.25 -17.12 1.32
C ASN A 82 10.42 -17.01 0.03
N THR A 83 10.75 -16.09 -0.91
CA THR A 83 9.94 -15.93 -2.12
C THR A 83 9.87 -17.21 -2.97
N PRO A 84 10.96 -17.98 -3.16
CA PRO A 84 10.88 -19.27 -3.87
C PRO A 84 9.91 -20.26 -3.21
N GLU A 85 9.92 -20.38 -1.88
CA GLU A 85 9.03 -21.27 -1.14
C GLU A 85 7.55 -20.82 -1.25
N ILE A 86 7.31 -19.49 -1.26
CA ILE A 86 5.98 -18.92 -1.48
C ILE A 86 5.47 -19.30 -2.87
N LEU A 87 6.30 -19.19 -3.91
CA LEU A 87 5.95 -19.56 -5.28
C LEU A 87 5.62 -21.05 -5.38
N ASP A 88 6.39 -21.92 -4.72
CA ASP A 88 6.09 -23.36 -4.67
C ASP A 88 4.73 -23.66 -4.02
N VAL A 89 4.34 -22.91 -3.01
CA VAL A 89 2.99 -23.03 -2.39
C VAL A 89 1.90 -22.49 -3.29
N LEU A 90 2.14 -21.41 -4.06
CA LEU A 90 1.17 -20.78 -4.96
C LEU A 90 0.93 -21.60 -6.22
N LYS A 91 1.91 -22.41 -6.64
CA LYS A 91 1.87 -23.19 -7.88
C LYS A 91 0.56 -23.94 -8.04
N ASP A 92 -0.11 -23.74 -9.17
CA ASP A 92 -1.39 -24.36 -9.55
C ASP A 92 -2.56 -24.10 -8.56
N ARG A 93 -2.41 -23.18 -7.62
CA ARG A 93 -3.42 -22.91 -6.56
C ARG A 93 -3.97 -21.49 -6.58
N ALA A 94 -3.11 -20.50 -6.74
CA ALA A 94 -3.50 -19.11 -6.63
C ALA A 94 -2.52 -18.18 -7.34
N LYS A 95 -3.02 -17.03 -7.81
CA LYS A 95 -2.19 -15.92 -8.27
C LYS A 95 -1.99 -14.92 -7.12
N ALA A 96 -0.80 -14.35 -7.03
CA ALA A 96 -0.48 -13.29 -6.08
C ALA A 96 0.14 -12.08 -6.79
N THR A 97 0.23 -10.96 -6.08
CA THR A 97 0.93 -9.75 -6.55
C THR A 97 2.09 -9.47 -5.62
N PHE A 98 3.29 -9.28 -6.18
CA PHE A 98 4.50 -8.96 -5.44
C PHE A 98 4.87 -7.49 -5.68
N PHE A 99 4.81 -6.66 -4.64
CA PHE A 99 5.29 -5.28 -4.67
C PHE A 99 6.77 -5.26 -4.33
N CYS A 100 7.59 -5.22 -5.38
CA CYS A 100 9.03 -5.41 -5.27
C CYS A 100 9.76 -4.09 -5.02
N ILE A 101 10.78 -4.16 -4.15
CA ILE A 101 11.75 -3.09 -3.92
C ILE A 101 12.79 -3.11 -5.04
N GLY A 102 12.95 -2.00 -5.77
CA GLY A 102 13.79 -1.95 -6.96
C GLY A 102 15.24 -2.35 -6.72
N ASN A 103 15.85 -1.95 -5.60
CA ASN A 103 17.23 -2.34 -5.28
C ASN A 103 17.39 -3.82 -4.91
N LYS A 104 16.33 -4.46 -4.39
CA LYS A 104 16.31 -5.90 -4.16
C LYS A 104 16.08 -6.71 -5.44
N ALA A 105 15.38 -6.11 -6.40
CA ALA A 105 15.20 -6.70 -7.72
C ALA A 105 16.53 -6.93 -8.43
N ARG A 106 17.47 -5.97 -8.32
CA ARG A 106 18.85 -6.16 -8.78
C ARG A 106 19.57 -7.24 -7.98
N GLY A 107 20.11 -8.21 -8.68
CA GLY A 107 20.76 -9.41 -8.08
C GLY A 107 19.76 -10.52 -7.71
N ASN A 108 18.48 -10.37 -8.08
CA ASN A 108 17.44 -11.39 -7.96
C ASN A 108 16.63 -11.52 -9.27
N GLU A 109 17.26 -11.24 -10.41
CA GLU A 109 16.62 -11.17 -11.73
C GLU A 109 15.93 -12.48 -12.10
N ALA A 110 16.58 -13.61 -11.83
CA ALA A 110 16.02 -14.94 -12.09
C ALA A 110 14.74 -15.19 -11.26
N LEU A 111 14.70 -14.69 -10.03
CA LEU A 111 13.54 -14.84 -9.15
C LEU A 111 12.37 -13.95 -9.62
N LEU A 112 12.64 -12.71 -10.06
CA LEU A 112 11.60 -11.87 -10.65
C LEU A 112 11.03 -12.49 -11.93
N LYS A 113 11.87 -13.03 -12.81
CA LYS A 113 11.41 -13.76 -14.01
C LYS A 113 10.54 -14.93 -13.63
N ARG A 114 10.93 -15.70 -12.61
CA ARG A 114 10.12 -16.81 -12.11
C ARG A 114 8.72 -16.34 -11.63
N ILE A 115 8.65 -15.23 -10.89
CA ILE A 115 7.38 -14.62 -10.46
C ILE A 115 6.49 -14.31 -11.68
N ASP A 116 7.07 -13.68 -12.72
CA ASP A 116 6.33 -13.32 -13.94
C ASP A 116 5.94 -14.53 -14.78
N ASP A 117 6.88 -15.48 -14.98
CA ASP A 117 6.67 -16.71 -15.80
C ASP A 117 5.59 -17.62 -15.17
N GLU A 118 5.46 -17.66 -13.85
CA GLU A 118 4.41 -18.40 -13.13
C GLU A 118 3.06 -17.63 -13.12
N GLY A 119 3.00 -16.47 -13.79
CA GLY A 119 1.76 -15.69 -13.99
C GLY A 119 1.33 -14.87 -12.78
N HIS A 120 2.23 -14.62 -11.85
CA HIS A 120 2.01 -13.67 -10.76
C HIS A 120 2.24 -12.24 -11.23
N LEU A 121 1.68 -11.26 -10.50
CA LEU A 121 1.85 -9.84 -10.83
C LEU A 121 3.02 -9.24 -10.08
N ILE A 122 3.70 -8.30 -10.74
CA ILE A 122 4.76 -7.50 -10.13
C ILE A 122 4.34 -6.04 -10.14
N GLY A 123 4.37 -5.42 -8.96
CA GLY A 123 4.21 -3.99 -8.76
C GLY A 123 5.46 -3.37 -8.17
N THR A 124 5.52 -2.04 -8.12
CA THR A 124 6.66 -1.32 -7.51
C THR A 124 6.37 -0.93 -6.05
N HIS A 125 7.41 -1.07 -5.20
CA HIS A 125 7.40 -0.67 -3.79
C HIS A 125 8.52 0.34 -3.47
N SER A 126 8.73 1.33 -4.33
CA SER A 126 9.88 2.23 -4.42
C SER A 126 11.19 1.52 -4.80
N TYR A 127 12.25 2.30 -4.98
CA TYR A 127 13.57 1.74 -5.28
C TYR A 127 14.35 1.32 -4.05
N SER A 128 14.41 2.19 -3.03
CA SER A 128 15.26 1.97 -1.86
C SER A 128 14.53 1.49 -0.62
N HIS A 129 13.20 1.68 -0.56
CA HIS A 129 12.39 1.45 0.64
C HIS A 129 13.02 2.06 1.92
N SER A 130 13.51 3.29 1.78
CA SER A 130 14.18 4.00 2.87
C SER A 130 13.21 4.27 4.04
N ASN A 131 13.70 4.13 5.28
CA ASN A 131 12.95 4.51 6.49
C ASN A 131 12.50 5.99 6.50
N TRP A 132 13.11 6.83 5.67
CA TRP A 132 12.81 8.24 5.53
C TRP A 132 11.99 8.56 4.27
N PHE A 133 11.47 7.53 3.56
CA PHE A 133 10.77 7.71 2.29
C PHE A 133 9.64 8.74 2.40
N ASP A 134 8.87 8.71 3.47
CA ASP A 134 7.71 9.59 3.69
C ASP A 134 8.09 11.06 3.87
N LEU A 135 9.35 11.34 4.19
CA LEU A 135 9.90 12.69 4.34
C LEU A 135 10.62 13.18 3.08
N TYR A 136 10.66 12.38 2.02
CA TYR A 136 11.29 12.80 0.77
C TYR A 136 10.52 13.90 0.07
N SER A 137 11.26 14.81 -0.60
CA SER A 137 10.65 15.73 -1.56
C SER A 137 10.01 14.97 -2.73
N SER A 138 9.02 15.57 -3.37
CA SER A 138 8.39 14.98 -4.56
C SER A 138 9.39 14.67 -5.68
N LYS A 139 10.46 15.47 -5.83
CA LYS A 139 11.53 15.22 -6.78
C LYS A 139 12.31 13.95 -6.46
N ARG A 140 12.64 13.71 -5.18
CA ARG A 140 13.34 12.51 -4.72
C ARG A 140 12.46 11.27 -4.88
N MET A 141 11.16 11.36 -4.53
CA MET A 141 10.21 10.27 -4.74
C MET A 141 10.08 9.90 -6.22
N LYS A 142 10.02 10.87 -7.13
CA LYS A 142 10.02 10.62 -8.58
C LYS A 142 11.24 9.81 -9.02
N ASN A 143 12.43 10.17 -8.52
CA ASN A 143 13.65 9.42 -8.83
C ASN A 143 13.60 7.97 -8.30
N GLU A 144 13.01 7.73 -7.12
CA GLU A 144 12.75 6.39 -6.60
C GLU A 144 11.84 5.59 -7.56
N PHE A 145 10.79 6.22 -8.08
CA PHE A 145 9.86 5.56 -9.01
C PHE A 145 10.53 5.24 -10.33
N THR A 146 11.20 6.23 -10.96
CA THR A 146 11.89 6.01 -12.24
C THR A 146 12.92 4.89 -12.12
N LYS A 147 13.77 4.91 -11.08
CA LYS A 147 14.75 3.83 -10.86
C LYS A 147 14.13 2.45 -10.66
N SER A 148 12.99 2.38 -9.98
CA SER A 148 12.29 1.11 -9.78
C SER A 148 11.66 0.62 -11.08
N GLU A 149 11.02 1.51 -11.86
CA GLU A 149 10.48 1.18 -13.18
C GLU A 149 11.56 0.67 -14.13
N ASP A 150 12.69 1.39 -14.23
CA ASP A 150 13.81 1.03 -15.11
C ASP A 150 14.31 -0.39 -14.82
N VAL A 151 14.51 -0.71 -13.54
CA VAL A 151 14.97 -2.03 -13.12
C VAL A 151 13.94 -3.11 -13.42
N LEU A 152 12.68 -2.89 -13.11
CA LEU A 152 11.64 -3.88 -13.35
C LEU A 152 11.42 -4.08 -14.85
N LEU A 153 11.38 -3.00 -15.64
CA LEU A 153 11.27 -3.07 -17.09
C LEU A 153 12.46 -3.84 -17.72
N GLU A 154 13.69 -3.57 -17.26
CA GLU A 154 14.90 -4.28 -17.72
C GLU A 154 14.80 -5.79 -17.48
N ILE A 155 14.23 -6.22 -16.33
CA ILE A 155 14.21 -7.62 -15.92
C ILE A 155 13.06 -8.39 -16.55
N ILE A 156 11.82 -7.85 -16.50
CA ILE A 156 10.62 -8.57 -16.92
C ILE A 156 10.06 -8.09 -18.27
N GLY A 157 10.66 -7.06 -18.89
CA GLY A 157 10.22 -6.52 -20.19
C GLY A 157 8.85 -5.83 -20.17
N LYS A 158 8.28 -5.56 -18.98
CA LYS A 158 6.96 -4.96 -18.76
C LYS A 158 7.10 -3.79 -17.80
N LYS A 159 6.41 -2.68 -18.05
CA LYS A 159 6.39 -1.53 -17.15
C LYS A 159 5.24 -1.67 -16.16
N PRO A 160 5.49 -1.81 -14.85
CA PRO A 160 4.43 -1.97 -13.87
C PRO A 160 3.58 -0.70 -13.73
N LEU A 161 2.26 -0.87 -13.70
CA LEU A 161 1.29 0.20 -13.38
C LEU A 161 0.78 0.10 -11.93
N LEU A 162 1.19 -0.91 -11.17
CA LEU A 162 0.80 -1.09 -9.78
C LEU A 162 1.89 -0.52 -8.87
N PHE A 163 1.49 0.37 -7.98
CA PHE A 163 2.36 0.96 -6.97
C PHE A 163 1.75 0.80 -5.58
N ARG A 164 2.56 0.34 -4.63
CA ARG A 164 2.18 0.38 -3.21
C ARG A 164 3.14 1.29 -2.45
N PRO A 165 2.63 2.29 -1.71
CA PRO A 165 3.50 3.19 -0.95
C PRO A 165 4.17 2.43 0.21
N PRO A 166 5.48 2.62 0.42
CA PRO A 166 6.18 2.16 1.61
C PRO A 166 5.41 2.52 2.89
N TYR A 167 5.40 1.64 3.87
CA TYR A 167 4.73 1.81 5.16
C TYR A 167 3.21 2.06 5.09
N GLY A 168 2.61 2.07 3.90
CA GLY A 168 1.20 2.43 3.69
C GLY A 168 0.90 3.91 3.90
N VAL A 169 1.92 4.78 3.84
CA VAL A 169 1.79 6.22 4.08
C VAL A 169 1.51 6.96 2.78
N ILE A 170 0.48 7.81 2.80
CA ILE A 170 0.14 8.72 1.70
C ILE A 170 0.13 10.15 2.20
N ASN A 171 0.99 11.00 1.64
CA ASN A 171 1.12 12.40 1.98
C ASN A 171 1.06 13.31 0.73
N PRO A 172 1.01 14.65 0.90
CA PRO A 172 0.96 15.57 -0.24
C PRO A 172 2.16 15.48 -1.19
N MET A 173 3.37 15.14 -0.68
CA MET A 173 4.57 15.01 -1.52
C MET A 173 4.49 13.77 -2.41
N LEU A 174 4.02 12.66 -1.87
CA LEU A 174 3.75 11.44 -2.62
C LEU A 174 2.71 11.68 -3.72
N LYS A 175 1.57 12.31 -3.37
CA LYS A 175 0.55 12.67 -4.36
C LYS A 175 1.10 13.53 -5.50
N LYS A 176 1.93 14.53 -5.17
CA LYS A 176 2.59 15.40 -6.16
C LYS A 176 3.57 14.61 -7.04
N ALA A 177 4.32 13.67 -6.45
CA ALA A 177 5.26 12.85 -7.19
C ALA A 177 4.55 11.91 -8.18
N LEU A 178 3.48 11.24 -7.74
CA LEU A 178 2.69 10.30 -8.53
C LEU A 178 1.95 10.97 -9.71
N GLY A 179 1.71 12.27 -9.66
CA GLY A 179 1.04 13.01 -10.76
C GLY A 179 1.78 13.01 -12.09
N SER A 180 3.01 12.49 -12.15
CA SER A 180 3.80 12.32 -13.39
C SER A 180 3.92 10.87 -13.84
N PHE A 181 3.19 9.94 -13.19
CA PHE A 181 3.21 8.51 -13.46
C PHE A 181 1.78 7.98 -13.63
N SER A 182 1.62 6.93 -14.41
CA SER A 182 0.32 6.27 -14.63
C SER A 182 -0.03 5.24 -13.55
N TYR A 183 0.58 5.34 -12.37
CA TYR A 183 0.39 4.35 -11.31
C TYR A 183 -1.03 4.29 -10.75
N GLN A 184 -1.49 3.09 -10.58
CA GLN A 184 -2.61 2.74 -9.73
C GLN A 184 -2.09 2.46 -8.32
N VAL A 185 -2.50 3.28 -7.36
CA VAL A 185 -2.06 3.13 -5.96
C VAL A 185 -2.87 2.05 -5.29
N ILE A 186 -2.19 0.99 -4.88
CA ILE A 186 -2.79 -0.19 -4.27
C ILE A 186 -2.55 -0.15 -2.75
N GLY A 187 -3.64 -0.12 -2.01
CA GLY A 187 -3.64 -0.32 -0.57
C GLY A 187 -3.98 -1.76 -0.20
N TYR A 188 -4.54 -1.93 0.99
CA TYR A 188 -4.98 -3.24 1.52
C TYR A 188 -6.12 -3.05 2.52
N SER A 189 -7.02 -4.03 2.61
CA SER A 189 -8.12 -4.04 3.59
C SER A 189 -7.88 -5.05 4.72
N ASN A 190 -7.08 -6.09 4.47
CA ASN A 190 -6.75 -7.10 5.47
C ASN A 190 -5.22 -7.18 5.65
N ARG A 191 -4.70 -6.49 6.69
CA ARG A 191 -3.27 -6.43 7.03
C ARG A 191 -2.90 -7.54 8.01
N SER A 192 -1.91 -8.35 7.66
CA SER A 192 -1.39 -9.46 8.47
C SER A 192 -0.76 -9.02 9.79
N LEU A 193 0.05 -7.97 9.78
CA LEU A 193 0.98 -7.57 10.83
C LEU A 193 2.07 -8.64 11.12
N ASP A 194 2.40 -9.47 10.14
CA ASP A 194 3.39 -10.55 10.22
C ASP A 194 4.78 -10.08 10.64
N THR A 195 5.24 -8.95 10.10
CA THR A 195 6.53 -8.32 10.46
C THR A 195 6.55 -7.78 11.91
N VAL A 196 5.39 -7.52 12.50
CA VAL A 196 5.26 -6.93 13.85
C VAL A 196 5.03 -8.03 14.90
N THR A 197 4.06 -8.91 14.65
CA THR A 197 3.68 -9.97 15.62
C THR A 197 4.73 -11.05 15.72
N LYS A 198 5.45 -11.35 14.62
CA LYS A 198 6.47 -12.41 14.54
C LYS A 198 5.96 -13.77 15.07
N ASP A 199 4.66 -14.00 14.98
CA ASP A 199 3.95 -15.18 15.47
C ASP A 199 2.98 -15.64 14.38
N GLU A 200 3.28 -16.77 13.76
CA GLU A 200 2.53 -17.32 12.65
C GLU A 200 1.05 -17.56 13.02
N LYS A 201 0.79 -18.16 14.19
CA LYS A 201 -0.57 -18.49 14.63
C LYS A 201 -1.41 -17.23 14.84
N LYS A 202 -0.87 -16.24 15.55
CA LYS A 202 -1.57 -14.96 15.77
C LYS A 202 -1.84 -14.24 14.46
N THR A 203 -0.88 -14.29 13.51
CA THR A 203 -1.02 -13.71 12.18
C THR A 203 -2.14 -14.39 11.40
N LEU A 204 -2.16 -15.73 11.38
CA LEU A 204 -3.20 -16.51 10.72
C LEU A 204 -4.59 -16.21 11.32
N ASP A 205 -4.72 -16.28 12.64
CA ASP A 205 -5.99 -16.02 13.33
C ASP A 205 -6.50 -14.60 13.06
N ARG A 206 -5.60 -13.61 12.99
CA ARG A 206 -5.93 -12.23 12.63
C ARG A 206 -6.48 -12.14 11.22
N LEU A 207 -5.79 -12.72 10.23
CA LEU A 207 -6.19 -12.71 8.82
C LEU A 207 -7.57 -13.34 8.65
N ILE A 208 -7.79 -14.53 9.22
CA ILE A 208 -9.06 -15.27 9.13
C ILE A 208 -10.22 -14.53 9.81
N ARG A 209 -9.97 -13.91 10.96
CA ARG A 209 -11.01 -13.16 11.71
C ARG A 209 -11.46 -11.91 10.95
N LYS A 210 -10.57 -11.28 10.19
CA LYS A 210 -10.85 -10.04 9.45
C LYS A 210 -11.27 -10.26 8.00
N LEU A 211 -11.25 -11.50 7.53
CA LEU A 211 -11.49 -11.84 6.13
C LEU A 211 -12.90 -11.43 5.68
N ARG A 212 -12.96 -10.73 4.57
CA ARG A 212 -14.20 -10.27 3.92
C ARG A 212 -14.12 -10.47 2.41
N PRO A 213 -15.27 -10.67 1.73
CA PRO A 213 -15.31 -10.65 0.27
C PRO A 213 -14.72 -9.38 -0.31
N GLY A 214 -13.91 -9.53 -1.36
CA GLY A 214 -13.24 -8.43 -2.03
C GLY A 214 -11.99 -7.88 -1.36
N ASP A 215 -11.48 -8.55 -0.31
CA ASP A 215 -10.28 -8.12 0.40
C ASP A 215 -9.02 -8.18 -0.48
N ILE A 216 -8.16 -7.18 -0.29
CA ILE A 216 -6.75 -7.22 -0.66
C ILE A 216 -5.97 -7.53 0.62
N VAL A 217 -5.36 -8.71 0.65
CA VAL A 217 -4.60 -9.22 1.80
C VAL A 217 -3.14 -8.80 1.66
N LEU A 218 -2.59 -8.15 2.69
CA LEU A 218 -1.19 -7.77 2.78
C LEU A 218 -0.41 -8.77 3.61
N LEU A 219 0.61 -9.35 3.01
CA LEU A 219 1.64 -10.20 3.59
C LEU A 219 3.03 -9.63 3.24
N HIS A 220 4.08 -10.16 3.89
CA HIS A 220 5.46 -9.85 3.55
C HIS A 220 6.23 -11.15 3.30
N ASP A 221 7.02 -11.18 2.23
CA ASP A 221 7.87 -12.34 1.91
C ASP A 221 9.17 -12.37 2.73
N SER A 222 9.49 -11.30 3.43
CA SER A 222 10.67 -11.17 4.29
C SER A 222 10.55 -11.87 5.66
N VAL A 223 9.41 -12.52 5.97
CA VAL A 223 9.26 -13.23 7.25
C VAL A 223 9.54 -14.73 7.09
N PRO A 224 10.29 -15.36 8.02
CA PRO A 224 10.76 -16.75 7.88
C PRO A 224 9.65 -17.81 7.76
N TYR A 225 8.43 -17.51 8.22
CA TYR A 225 7.28 -18.42 8.15
C TYR A 225 6.29 -18.05 7.03
N ALA A 226 6.68 -17.23 6.06
CA ALA A 226 5.77 -16.72 5.03
C ALA A 226 5.11 -17.85 4.21
N ALA A 227 5.89 -18.83 3.75
CA ALA A 227 5.37 -19.97 2.99
C ALA A 227 4.45 -20.87 3.83
N SER A 228 4.82 -21.17 5.09
CA SER A 228 4.00 -21.94 6.02
C SER A 228 2.68 -21.22 6.34
N LEU A 229 2.75 -19.93 6.62
CA LEU A 229 1.57 -19.08 6.84
C LEU A 229 0.64 -19.10 5.62
N LEU A 230 1.18 -18.91 4.41
CA LEU A 230 0.42 -18.96 3.18
C LEU A 230 -0.31 -20.29 3.02
N LYS A 231 0.40 -21.41 3.18
CA LYS A 231 -0.18 -22.76 3.06
C LYS A 231 -1.37 -22.95 4.01
N LYS A 232 -1.22 -22.56 5.28
CA LYS A 232 -2.28 -22.63 6.28
C LYS A 232 -3.43 -21.66 5.98
N PHE A 233 -3.11 -20.47 5.48
CA PHE A 233 -4.10 -19.46 5.11
C PHE A 233 -4.95 -19.94 3.94
N LEU A 234 -4.33 -20.43 2.86
CA LEU A 234 -5.04 -20.99 1.70
C LEU A 234 -5.99 -22.14 2.10
N TYR A 235 -5.53 -23.04 2.96
CA TYR A 235 -6.38 -24.12 3.49
C TYR A 235 -7.60 -23.56 4.23
N ARG A 236 -7.39 -22.66 5.19
CA ARG A 236 -8.45 -22.09 6.03
C ARG A 236 -9.47 -21.24 5.26
N ILE A 237 -9.04 -20.53 4.21
CA ILE A 237 -9.96 -19.74 3.38
C ILE A 237 -10.77 -20.63 2.44
N ALA A 238 -10.17 -21.72 1.92
CA ALA A 238 -10.89 -22.70 1.11
C ALA A 238 -12.02 -23.39 1.90
N GLU A 239 -11.79 -23.75 3.18
CA GLU A 239 -12.84 -24.27 4.09
C GLU A 239 -14.01 -23.28 4.25
N LYS A 240 -13.75 -21.96 4.11
CA LYS A 240 -14.77 -20.91 4.18
C LYS A 240 -15.40 -20.59 2.80
N GLY A 241 -14.98 -21.29 1.74
CA GLY A 241 -15.45 -21.13 0.37
C GLY A 241 -14.90 -19.87 -0.32
N TYR A 242 -13.75 -19.33 0.12
CA TYR A 242 -13.08 -18.23 -0.57
C TYR A 242 -12.17 -18.75 -1.68
N ILE A 243 -12.08 -17.96 -2.75
CA ILE A 243 -11.20 -18.19 -3.90
C ILE A 243 -10.22 -17.01 -4.00
N VAL A 244 -8.95 -17.32 -4.25
CA VAL A 244 -7.92 -16.32 -4.53
C VAL A 244 -7.85 -16.10 -6.04
N ILE A 245 -7.98 -14.85 -6.45
CA ILE A 245 -7.84 -14.39 -7.85
C ILE A 245 -6.73 -13.35 -7.97
N GLY A 246 -6.31 -13.06 -9.20
CA GLY A 246 -5.35 -11.99 -9.47
C GLY A 246 -5.87 -10.63 -8.99
N LEU A 247 -4.97 -9.74 -8.58
CA LEU A 247 -5.33 -8.39 -8.16
C LEU A 247 -5.94 -7.58 -9.31
N ASP A 248 -5.42 -7.78 -10.52
CA ASP A 248 -5.93 -7.22 -11.77
C ASP A 248 -7.37 -7.64 -12.04
N GLU A 249 -7.67 -8.92 -11.89
CA GLU A 249 -9.02 -9.47 -12.01
C GLU A 249 -9.94 -8.94 -10.90
N LEU A 250 -9.46 -8.96 -9.63
CA LEU A 250 -10.24 -8.46 -8.51
C LEU A 250 -10.66 -7.01 -8.71
N LEU A 251 -9.76 -6.15 -9.16
CA LEU A 251 -10.00 -4.71 -9.30
C LEU A 251 -10.46 -4.30 -10.70
N ASN A 252 -10.42 -5.22 -11.68
CA ASN A 252 -10.66 -4.95 -13.10
C ASN A 252 -9.75 -3.82 -13.63
N ILE A 253 -8.43 -4.02 -13.51
CA ILE A 253 -7.40 -3.04 -13.85
C ILE A 253 -6.28 -3.67 -14.68
N GLN A 254 -5.55 -2.86 -15.45
CA GLN A 254 -4.35 -3.31 -16.16
C GLN A 254 -3.14 -3.21 -15.24
N PRO A 255 -2.36 -4.29 -15.06
CA PRO A 255 -1.18 -4.30 -14.19
C PRO A 255 0.08 -3.74 -14.85
N TYR A 256 0.13 -3.70 -16.18
CA TYR A 256 1.29 -3.27 -16.98
C TYR A 256 0.89 -2.35 -18.11
N GLU A 257 1.84 -1.49 -18.56
CA GLU A 257 1.77 -0.68 -19.78
C GLU A 257 2.16 -1.51 -21.00
#